data_fcf90f50f1cd5f898962d061853cd529
#
_entry.id   fcf90f50f1cd5f898962d061853cd529
#
_cell.length_a   1.000
_cell.length_b   1.000
_cell.length_c   1.000
_cell.angle_alpha   90.00
_cell.angle_beta   90.00
_cell.angle_gamma   90.00
#
_symmetry.space_group_name_H-M   'P 1'
#
loop_
_entity.id
_entity.type
_entity.pdbx_description
1 polymer ?
#
loop_
_entity_poly.entity_id
_entity_poly.type
_entity_poly.pdbx_seq_one_letter_code
_entity_poly.pdbx_strand_id
1 'polypeptide(L)'
;MDDIFDLIIVGGGPAGCAGAVYAARKKLKTAIIAYTFGGQSTDSSGIQNWIGTPLISGADLAKSLEAHVREYAGEVLTVVEGESVTLVTKSDEHFSVTTDAGKSFTGRTVLIASGSKRRKLEIPGAAELEHKGITYCASCDGLLFQGQDVAVIGGGNAGFETAAQLLAYTKSVTLFNRGDAFRADEITVEKVLSHPNMKAIKKCELLEVTGNPFVNALRYKDLKTNEEHTLPVTGIFVEVGQIPNTDIVKGLVDIDAGSKIVVVHMTMRSSLPGIWAAGDCTNGLYHQNNIAAGDAVKALENIYFYLHAGK
;
A
#
# COMPACT_ATOMS: atom_id res chain seq x y z
N MET A 1 19.06 -9.74 -31.18
CA MET A 1 18.90 -10.53 -29.94
C MET A 1 18.22 -9.59 -28.98
N ASP A 2 17.07 -9.98 -28.46
CA ASP A 2 16.38 -9.17 -27.46
C ASP A 2 17.27 -9.00 -26.25
N ASP A 3 17.31 -7.82 -25.69
CA ASP A 3 18.23 -7.41 -24.64
C ASP A 3 17.74 -8.02 -23.31
N ILE A 4 18.36 -9.16 -22.89
CA ILE A 4 17.94 -9.88 -21.69
C ILE A 4 18.48 -9.17 -20.45
N PHE A 5 17.57 -8.81 -19.53
CA PHE A 5 17.88 -8.23 -18.22
C PHE A 5 18.20 -9.33 -17.19
N ASP A 6 19.09 -9.05 -16.26
CA ASP A 6 19.27 -9.89 -15.08
C ASP A 6 18.04 -9.81 -14.19
N LEU A 7 17.44 -8.60 -14.08
CA LEU A 7 16.30 -8.31 -13.24
C LEU A 7 15.34 -7.35 -13.92
N ILE A 8 14.03 -7.66 -13.83
CA ILE A 8 12.96 -6.70 -14.14
C ILE A 8 12.23 -6.36 -12.85
N ILE A 9 12.07 -5.07 -12.56
CA ILE A 9 11.35 -4.55 -11.39
C ILE A 9 10.03 -3.95 -11.85
N VAL A 10 8.93 -4.40 -11.25
CA VAL A 10 7.57 -3.94 -11.57
C VAL A 10 7.05 -3.04 -10.48
N GLY A 11 6.96 -1.74 -10.76
CA GLY A 11 6.42 -0.71 -9.88
C GLY A 11 7.48 0.28 -9.38
N GLY A 12 7.08 1.55 -9.25
CA GLY A 12 7.91 2.71 -8.88
C GLY A 12 7.70 3.22 -7.45
N GLY A 13 7.04 2.43 -6.57
CA GLY A 13 6.91 2.79 -5.16
C GLY A 13 8.21 2.61 -4.38
N PRO A 14 8.20 2.83 -3.04
CA PRO A 14 9.39 2.69 -2.20
C PRO A 14 10.11 1.34 -2.36
N ALA A 15 9.37 0.23 -2.52
CA ALA A 15 9.93 -1.09 -2.79
C ALA A 15 10.67 -1.14 -4.14
N GLY A 16 10.02 -0.70 -5.22
CA GLY A 16 10.62 -0.73 -6.55
C GLY A 16 11.86 0.15 -6.65
N CYS A 17 11.79 1.37 -6.10
CA CYS A 17 12.93 2.29 -6.06
C CYS A 17 14.12 1.72 -5.26
N ALA A 18 13.87 1.17 -4.07
CA ALA A 18 14.91 0.53 -3.27
C ALA A 18 15.54 -0.65 -4.02
N GLY A 19 14.70 -1.50 -4.64
CA GLY A 19 15.14 -2.58 -5.50
C GLY A 19 16.04 -2.11 -6.62
N ALA A 20 15.65 -1.08 -7.37
CA ALA A 20 16.40 -0.55 -8.50
C ALA A 20 17.77 0.01 -8.08
N VAL A 21 17.81 0.81 -7.01
CA VAL A 21 19.08 1.37 -6.48
C VAL A 21 20.03 0.25 -6.07
N TYR A 22 19.56 -0.74 -5.33
CA TYR A 22 20.42 -1.86 -4.86
C TYR A 22 20.86 -2.74 -6.04
N ALA A 23 20.01 -3.01 -7.03
CA ALA A 23 20.36 -3.75 -8.22
C ALA A 23 21.46 -3.04 -9.03
N ALA A 24 21.31 -1.75 -9.27
CA ALA A 24 22.27 -0.95 -9.99
C ALA A 24 23.64 -0.90 -9.28
N ARG A 25 23.65 -0.74 -7.95
CA ARG A 25 24.87 -0.78 -7.13
C ARG A 25 25.59 -2.14 -7.18
N LYS A 26 24.85 -3.23 -7.40
CA LYS A 26 25.39 -4.57 -7.63
C LYS A 26 25.73 -4.87 -9.10
N LYS A 27 25.60 -3.87 -9.98
CA LYS A 27 25.85 -3.99 -11.42
C LYS A 27 25.00 -5.05 -12.12
N LEU A 28 23.79 -5.32 -11.61
CA LEU A 28 22.80 -6.14 -12.31
C LEU A 28 22.19 -5.33 -13.44
N LYS A 29 22.16 -5.86 -14.65
CA LYS A 29 21.45 -5.27 -15.77
C LYS A 29 19.95 -5.31 -15.51
N THR A 30 19.37 -4.16 -15.18
CA THR A 30 18.03 -4.08 -14.61
C THR A 30 17.13 -3.17 -15.45
N ALA A 31 15.86 -3.53 -15.60
CA ALA A 31 14.79 -2.63 -16.02
C ALA A 31 13.84 -2.37 -14.85
N ILE A 32 13.50 -1.12 -14.58
CA ILE A 32 12.38 -0.74 -13.71
C ILE A 32 11.25 -0.19 -14.56
N ILE A 33 10.07 -0.78 -14.43
CA ILE A 33 8.86 -0.39 -15.19
C ILE A 33 7.85 0.16 -14.20
N ALA A 34 7.48 1.43 -14.37
CA ALA A 34 6.60 2.14 -13.47
C ALA A 34 5.72 3.15 -14.22
N TYR A 35 4.43 3.19 -13.90
CA TYR A 35 3.57 4.27 -14.42
C TYR A 35 3.99 5.62 -13.84
N THR A 36 4.22 5.68 -12.52
CA THR A 36 4.74 6.84 -11.80
C THR A 36 5.66 6.39 -10.67
N PHE A 37 6.48 7.30 -10.15
CA PHE A 37 7.28 7.07 -8.95
C PHE A 37 6.54 7.48 -7.67
N GLY A 38 6.94 6.91 -6.51
CA GLY A 38 6.40 7.20 -5.18
C GLY A 38 5.24 6.31 -4.73
N GLY A 39 4.50 5.70 -5.68
CA GLY A 39 3.35 4.83 -5.37
C GLY A 39 2.27 5.57 -4.55
N GLN A 40 1.60 4.88 -3.63
CA GLN A 40 0.55 5.46 -2.78
C GLN A 40 1.04 6.59 -1.85
N SER A 41 2.35 6.74 -1.67
CA SER A 41 2.91 7.80 -0.82
C SER A 41 2.63 9.19 -1.37
N THR A 42 2.43 9.32 -2.69
CA THR A 42 2.13 10.61 -3.36
C THR A 42 0.86 11.27 -2.84
N ASP A 43 -0.08 10.48 -2.29
CA ASP A 43 -1.36 10.96 -1.79
C ASP A 43 -1.25 11.67 -0.42
N SER A 44 -0.12 11.52 0.29
CA SER A 44 0.06 12.10 1.62
C SER A 44 0.56 13.54 1.56
N SER A 45 -0.12 14.44 2.27
CA SER A 45 0.31 15.85 2.41
C SER A 45 1.56 16.01 3.29
N GLY A 46 1.80 15.07 4.23
CA GLY A 46 2.93 15.13 5.15
C GLY A 46 3.25 13.76 5.76
N ILE A 47 4.41 13.21 5.43
CA ILE A 47 4.91 11.93 5.91
C ILE A 47 5.93 12.20 7.02
N GLN A 48 5.67 11.73 8.24
CA GLN A 48 6.52 11.93 9.41
C GLN A 48 7.23 10.65 9.89
N ASN A 49 6.93 9.52 9.24
CA ASN A 49 7.44 8.20 9.58
C ASN A 49 8.43 7.63 8.55
N TRP A 50 8.89 8.44 7.60
CA TRP A 50 10.01 8.08 6.73
C TRP A 50 11.33 8.33 7.45
N ILE A 51 12.02 7.23 7.82
CA ILE A 51 13.25 7.32 8.63
C ILE A 51 14.33 8.12 7.90
N GLY A 52 14.94 9.07 8.61
CA GLY A 52 15.95 9.99 8.07
C GLY A 52 15.39 11.33 7.64
N THR A 53 14.06 11.50 7.59
CA THR A 53 13.41 12.77 7.24
C THR A 53 12.25 13.05 8.21
N PRO A 54 12.33 14.09 9.08
CA PRO A 54 11.30 14.35 10.09
C PRO A 54 9.91 14.66 9.53
N LEU A 55 9.87 15.34 8.37
CA LEU A 55 8.64 15.66 7.64
C LEU A 55 8.96 15.81 6.15
N ILE A 56 8.19 15.13 5.30
CA ILE A 56 8.29 15.27 3.85
C ILE A 56 6.90 15.10 3.24
N SER A 57 6.58 15.89 2.21
CA SER A 57 5.34 15.61 1.44
C SER A 57 5.49 14.33 0.62
N GLY A 58 4.37 13.67 0.32
CA GLY A 58 4.38 12.48 -0.54
C GLY A 58 4.95 12.77 -1.92
N ALA A 59 4.65 13.94 -2.46
CA ALA A 59 5.20 14.40 -3.75
C ALA A 59 6.71 14.60 -3.70
N ASP A 60 7.26 15.15 -2.63
CA ASP A 60 8.70 15.36 -2.50
C ASP A 60 9.44 14.04 -2.18
N LEU A 61 8.80 13.12 -1.43
CA LEU A 61 9.32 11.77 -1.27
C LEU A 61 9.41 11.05 -2.62
N ALA A 62 8.36 11.14 -3.45
CA ALA A 62 8.34 10.54 -4.78
C ALA A 62 9.47 11.08 -5.65
N LYS A 63 9.66 12.41 -5.69
CA LYS A 63 10.77 13.06 -6.41
C LYS A 63 12.14 12.60 -5.90
N SER A 64 12.31 12.48 -4.57
CA SER A 64 13.56 12.04 -3.96
C SER A 64 13.88 10.59 -4.35
N LEU A 65 12.88 9.69 -4.30
CA LEU A 65 13.03 8.29 -4.71
C LEU A 65 13.35 8.18 -6.21
N GLU A 66 12.64 8.92 -7.05
CA GLU A 66 12.88 8.97 -8.49
C GLU A 66 14.29 9.48 -8.81
N ALA A 67 14.69 10.60 -8.22
CA ALA A 67 16.02 11.17 -8.43
C ALA A 67 17.12 10.16 -8.08
N HIS A 68 16.97 9.41 -6.97
CA HIS A 68 17.92 8.38 -6.57
C HIS A 68 17.97 7.22 -7.57
N VAL A 69 16.84 6.79 -8.14
CA VAL A 69 16.81 5.77 -9.21
C VAL A 69 17.50 6.29 -10.46
N ARG A 70 17.22 7.52 -10.88
CA ARG A 70 17.77 8.13 -12.08
C ARG A 70 19.28 8.41 -12.01
N GLU A 71 19.85 8.57 -10.82
CA GLU A 71 21.30 8.66 -10.62
C GLU A 71 22.05 7.45 -11.19
N TYR A 72 21.40 6.27 -11.24
CA TYR A 72 21.94 5.04 -11.78
C TYR A 72 21.43 4.69 -13.20
N ALA A 73 20.59 5.56 -13.79
CA ALA A 73 20.07 5.30 -15.14
C ALA A 73 21.21 5.34 -16.18
N GLY A 74 21.17 4.40 -17.13
CA GLY A 74 22.19 4.29 -18.18
C GLY A 74 22.58 2.84 -18.44
N GLU A 75 23.86 2.51 -18.35
CA GLU A 75 24.39 1.18 -18.75
C GLU A 75 23.77 -0.01 -18.00
N VAL A 76 23.49 0.15 -16.69
CA VAL A 76 23.01 -0.95 -15.86
C VAL A 76 21.55 -0.86 -15.49
N LEU A 77 20.94 0.34 -15.56
CA LEU A 77 19.55 0.55 -15.16
C LEU A 77 18.76 1.27 -16.26
N THR A 78 17.82 0.57 -16.85
CA THR A 78 16.83 1.11 -17.78
C THR A 78 15.58 1.53 -17.02
N VAL A 79 15.18 2.79 -17.16
CA VAL A 79 13.95 3.33 -16.54
C VAL A 79 12.86 3.42 -17.61
N VAL A 80 11.76 2.70 -17.40
CA VAL A 80 10.55 2.74 -18.25
C VAL A 80 9.43 3.39 -17.42
N GLU A 81 9.13 4.64 -17.73
CA GLU A 81 8.12 5.44 -17.05
C GLU A 81 6.90 5.66 -17.94
N GLY A 82 5.73 5.86 -17.32
CA GLY A 82 4.47 6.10 -18.00
C GLY A 82 3.80 4.83 -18.52
N GLU A 83 4.32 3.66 -18.17
CA GLU A 83 3.78 2.36 -18.58
C GLU A 83 3.47 1.49 -17.37
N SER A 84 2.33 0.79 -17.43
CA SER A 84 1.93 -0.20 -16.43
C SER A 84 2.17 -1.61 -16.94
N VAL A 85 2.73 -2.48 -16.09
CA VAL A 85 2.82 -3.90 -16.41
C VAL A 85 1.43 -4.52 -16.35
N THR A 86 1.06 -5.26 -17.38
CA THR A 86 -0.23 -5.93 -17.49
C THR A 86 -0.14 -7.45 -17.33
N LEU A 87 1.03 -8.03 -17.64
CA LEU A 87 1.22 -9.48 -17.58
C LEU A 87 2.69 -9.84 -17.36
N VAL A 88 2.91 -10.83 -16.52
CA VAL A 88 4.19 -11.52 -16.37
C VAL A 88 3.98 -12.99 -16.75
N THR A 89 4.80 -13.52 -17.65
CA THR A 89 4.77 -14.94 -18.04
C THR A 89 6.16 -15.55 -17.91
N LYS A 90 6.21 -16.88 -17.78
CA LYS A 90 7.46 -17.63 -17.81
C LYS A 90 7.57 -18.34 -19.17
N SER A 91 8.73 -18.21 -19.80
CA SER A 91 9.08 -18.93 -21.02
C SER A 91 10.46 -19.58 -20.81
N ASP A 92 10.50 -20.89 -20.74
CA ASP A 92 11.70 -21.69 -20.49
C ASP A 92 12.51 -21.16 -19.28
N GLU A 93 13.68 -20.55 -19.55
CA GLU A 93 14.60 -20.04 -18.53
C GLU A 93 14.38 -18.55 -18.20
N HIS A 94 13.48 -17.86 -18.90
CA HIS A 94 13.28 -16.42 -18.79
C HIS A 94 11.84 -16.06 -18.45
N PHE A 95 11.66 -14.82 -18.02
CA PHE A 95 10.36 -14.20 -17.82
C PHE A 95 10.13 -13.13 -18.88
N SER A 96 8.91 -13.05 -19.38
CA SER A 96 8.45 -11.96 -20.23
C SER A 96 7.51 -11.06 -19.44
N VAL A 97 7.79 -9.76 -19.43
CA VAL A 97 6.99 -8.72 -18.75
C VAL A 97 6.43 -7.80 -19.81
N THR A 98 5.09 -7.79 -19.94
CA THR A 98 4.37 -7.02 -20.95
C THR A 98 3.72 -5.78 -20.32
N THR A 99 3.80 -4.63 -21.02
CA THR A 99 3.18 -3.37 -20.59
C THR A 99 1.86 -3.10 -21.31
N ASP A 100 1.10 -2.13 -20.81
CA ASP A 100 -0.12 -1.61 -21.45
C ASP A 100 0.12 -0.92 -22.79
N ALA A 101 1.35 -0.45 -23.05
CA ALA A 101 1.80 0.03 -24.35
C ALA A 101 2.14 -1.09 -25.35
N GLY A 102 2.00 -2.36 -24.96
CA GLY A 102 2.29 -3.53 -25.78
C GLY A 102 3.78 -3.84 -25.93
N LYS A 103 4.65 -3.20 -25.14
CA LYS A 103 6.07 -3.54 -25.10
C LYS A 103 6.30 -4.80 -24.25
N SER A 104 7.31 -5.58 -24.58
CA SER A 104 7.72 -6.76 -23.84
C SER A 104 9.19 -6.70 -23.48
N PHE A 105 9.51 -7.04 -22.24
CA PHE A 105 10.85 -7.05 -21.68
C PHE A 105 11.17 -8.47 -21.22
N THR A 106 12.37 -8.96 -21.56
CA THR A 106 12.81 -10.31 -21.20
C THR A 106 13.84 -10.23 -20.06
N GLY A 107 13.62 -10.97 -18.98
CA GLY A 107 14.51 -11.01 -17.83
C GLY A 107 14.71 -12.39 -17.25
N ARG A 108 15.86 -12.58 -16.58
CA ARG A 108 16.19 -13.82 -15.87
C ARG A 108 15.44 -13.93 -14.53
N THR A 109 15.17 -12.79 -13.93
CA THR A 109 14.45 -12.69 -12.65
C THR A 109 13.49 -11.50 -12.67
N VAL A 110 12.45 -11.57 -11.81
CA VAL A 110 11.45 -10.48 -11.66
C VAL A 110 11.25 -10.16 -10.18
N LEU A 111 11.24 -8.86 -9.85
CA LEU A 111 10.79 -8.35 -8.56
C LEU A 111 9.44 -7.66 -8.73
N ILE A 112 8.39 -8.23 -8.15
CA ILE A 112 7.06 -7.63 -8.12
C ILE A 112 6.98 -6.65 -6.95
N ALA A 113 6.93 -5.37 -7.24
CA ALA A 113 6.81 -4.25 -6.32
C ALA A 113 5.58 -3.38 -6.67
N SER A 114 4.53 -4.03 -7.19
CA SER A 114 3.33 -3.39 -7.76
C SER A 114 2.42 -2.76 -6.71
N GLY A 115 2.66 -3.04 -5.42
CA GLY A 115 1.90 -2.48 -4.31
C GLY A 115 0.43 -2.90 -4.28
N SER A 116 -0.41 -2.01 -3.76
CA SER A 116 -1.86 -2.19 -3.65
C SER A 116 -2.58 -0.89 -3.94
N LYS A 117 -3.89 -0.95 -4.15
CA LYS A 117 -4.80 0.19 -4.19
C LYS A 117 -5.68 0.17 -2.96
N ARG A 118 -5.87 1.30 -2.30
CA ARG A 118 -6.83 1.42 -1.21
C ARG A 118 -8.25 1.43 -1.76
N ARG A 119 -9.16 0.72 -1.09
CA ARG A 119 -10.59 0.86 -1.38
C ARG A 119 -11.04 2.22 -0.92
N LYS A 120 -11.59 2.99 -1.83
CA LYS A 120 -12.15 4.30 -1.52
C LYS A 120 -13.52 4.15 -0.86
N LEU A 121 -13.93 5.20 -0.15
CA LEU A 121 -15.28 5.32 0.39
C LEU A 121 -16.19 5.82 -0.74
N GLU A 122 -17.10 4.95 -1.21
CA GLU A 122 -17.97 5.22 -2.36
C GLU A 122 -19.36 5.64 -1.89
N ILE A 123 -19.44 6.79 -1.21
CA ILE A 123 -20.71 7.41 -0.79
C ILE A 123 -20.72 8.90 -1.19
N PRO A 124 -21.90 9.55 -1.32
CA PRO A 124 -22.00 10.96 -1.61
C PRO A 124 -21.10 11.84 -0.74
N GLY A 125 -20.45 12.83 -1.34
CA GLY A 125 -19.52 13.76 -0.68
C GLY A 125 -18.11 13.21 -0.41
N ALA A 126 -17.90 11.90 -0.52
CA ALA A 126 -16.60 11.32 -0.19
C ALA A 126 -15.51 11.71 -1.20
N ALA A 127 -15.83 11.72 -2.49
CA ALA A 127 -14.84 12.06 -3.53
C ALA A 127 -14.38 13.52 -3.45
N GLU A 128 -15.29 14.47 -3.16
CA GLU A 128 -15.02 15.89 -3.03
C GLU A 128 -14.21 16.24 -1.78
N LEU A 129 -14.35 15.40 -0.74
CA LEU A 129 -13.70 15.58 0.56
C LEU A 129 -12.49 14.66 0.75
N GLU A 130 -12.07 13.94 -0.30
CA GLU A 130 -10.83 13.17 -0.31
C GLU A 130 -9.64 14.07 0.03
N HIS A 131 -8.79 13.66 0.96
CA HIS A 131 -7.67 14.46 1.51
C HIS A 131 -8.07 15.79 2.18
N LYS A 132 -9.37 16.01 2.40
CA LYS A 132 -9.91 17.15 3.12
C LYS A 132 -10.62 16.72 4.40
N GLY A 133 -10.05 15.78 5.12
CA GLY A 133 -10.58 15.14 6.31
C GLY A 133 -10.89 13.66 6.12
N ILE A 134 -10.98 13.15 4.89
CA ILE A 134 -10.95 11.71 4.61
C ILE A 134 -9.50 11.29 4.42
N THR A 135 -9.08 10.26 5.15
CA THR A 135 -7.73 9.70 5.12
C THR A 135 -7.73 8.18 5.25
N TYR A 136 -6.62 7.54 4.93
CA TYR A 136 -6.45 6.09 4.90
C TYR A 136 -5.26 5.62 5.74
N CYS A 137 -4.64 6.50 6.51
CA CYS A 137 -3.43 6.17 7.26
C CYS A 137 -3.37 6.95 8.57
N ALA A 138 -3.70 6.31 9.70
CA ALA A 138 -3.58 6.93 11.01
C ALA A 138 -2.13 7.31 11.37
N SER A 139 -1.16 6.48 10.97
CA SER A 139 0.26 6.74 11.22
C SER A 139 0.83 7.93 10.44
N CYS A 140 0.16 8.29 9.31
CA CYS A 140 0.57 9.41 8.47
C CYS A 140 -0.10 10.72 8.91
N ASP A 141 -1.43 10.68 9.04
CA ASP A 141 -2.26 11.88 9.16
C ASP A 141 -2.92 12.03 10.53
N GLY A 142 -2.87 10.99 11.38
CA GLY A 142 -3.63 10.95 12.61
C GLY A 142 -3.39 12.13 13.55
N LEU A 143 -2.15 12.59 13.66
CA LEU A 143 -1.79 13.75 14.52
C LEU A 143 -2.42 15.08 14.06
N LEU A 144 -2.83 15.21 12.79
CA LEU A 144 -3.56 16.38 12.30
C LEU A 144 -4.93 16.55 12.99
N PHE A 145 -5.44 15.46 13.56
CA PHE A 145 -6.74 15.41 14.24
C PHE A 145 -6.61 15.39 15.78
N GLN A 146 -5.48 15.85 16.33
CA GLN A 146 -5.28 15.92 17.77
C GLN A 146 -6.38 16.74 18.44
N GLY A 147 -6.99 16.21 19.50
CA GLY A 147 -8.07 16.84 20.25
C GLY A 147 -9.42 16.94 19.52
N GLN A 148 -9.56 16.28 18.37
CA GLN A 148 -10.79 16.33 17.55
C GLN A 148 -11.56 15.02 17.63
N ASP A 149 -12.86 15.09 17.27
CA ASP A 149 -13.74 13.93 17.14
C ASP A 149 -13.55 13.32 15.74
N VAL A 150 -13.27 12.00 15.67
CA VAL A 150 -12.99 11.31 14.40
C VAL A 150 -13.81 10.04 14.24
N ALA A 151 -14.01 9.63 12.98
CA ALA A 151 -14.63 8.36 12.63
C ALA A 151 -13.59 7.39 12.04
N VAL A 152 -13.75 6.10 12.31
CA VAL A 152 -13.03 5.00 11.65
C VAL A 152 -14.05 4.13 10.94
N ILE A 153 -13.84 3.88 9.64
CA ILE A 153 -14.72 3.05 8.83
C ILE A 153 -14.05 1.70 8.59
N GLY A 154 -14.60 0.65 9.22
CA GLY A 154 -14.10 -0.73 9.10
C GLY A 154 -13.90 -1.43 10.43
N GLY A 155 -14.51 -2.59 10.61
CA GLY A 155 -14.47 -3.40 11.84
C GLY A 155 -13.52 -4.61 11.75
N GLY A 156 -12.47 -4.51 10.94
CA GLY A 156 -11.37 -5.48 10.88
C GLY A 156 -10.17 -5.05 11.71
N ASN A 157 -9.07 -5.85 11.69
CA ASN A 157 -7.85 -5.55 12.44
C ASN A 157 -7.34 -4.13 12.17
N ALA A 158 -7.19 -3.74 10.91
CA ALA A 158 -6.74 -2.40 10.54
C ALA A 158 -7.60 -1.28 11.14
N GLY A 159 -8.93 -1.44 11.17
CA GLY A 159 -9.83 -0.45 11.77
C GLY A 159 -9.63 -0.32 13.28
N PHE A 160 -9.46 -1.43 14.00
CA PHE A 160 -9.22 -1.42 15.44
C PHE A 160 -7.81 -0.93 15.80
N GLU A 161 -6.78 -1.26 15.01
CA GLU A 161 -5.42 -0.73 15.17
C GLU A 161 -5.39 0.79 14.93
N THR A 162 -6.05 1.26 13.88
CA THR A 162 -6.26 2.69 13.60
C THR A 162 -7.00 3.38 14.76
N ALA A 163 -8.08 2.80 15.25
CA ALA A 163 -8.82 3.34 16.39
C ALA A 163 -7.95 3.40 17.66
N ALA A 164 -7.20 2.34 17.96
CA ALA A 164 -6.28 2.30 19.11
C ALA A 164 -5.22 3.42 19.03
N GLN A 165 -4.64 3.63 17.86
CA GLN A 165 -3.67 4.70 17.64
C GLN A 165 -4.29 6.08 17.81
N LEU A 166 -5.46 6.33 17.23
CA LEU A 166 -6.15 7.61 17.29
C LEU A 166 -6.58 7.98 18.72
N LEU A 167 -7.00 7.01 19.53
CA LEU A 167 -7.38 7.21 20.93
C LEU A 167 -6.26 7.79 21.80
N ALA A 168 -5.01 7.68 21.37
CA ALA A 168 -3.87 8.24 22.11
C ALA A 168 -3.83 9.79 22.08
N TYR A 169 -4.49 10.44 21.12
CA TYR A 169 -4.38 11.89 20.93
C TYR A 169 -5.66 12.58 20.41
N THR A 170 -6.64 11.86 19.91
CA THR A 170 -7.92 12.45 19.52
C THR A 170 -8.86 12.60 20.73
N LYS A 171 -9.87 13.44 20.61
CA LYS A 171 -10.87 13.65 21.66
C LYS A 171 -11.81 12.46 21.79
N SER A 172 -12.28 11.91 20.66
CA SER A 172 -13.06 10.69 20.62
C SER A 172 -12.91 9.97 19.27
N VAL A 173 -13.13 8.65 19.29
CA VAL A 173 -13.13 7.80 18.10
C VAL A 173 -14.47 7.06 18.02
N THR A 174 -15.15 7.18 16.87
CA THR A 174 -16.35 6.39 16.58
C THR A 174 -16.04 5.43 15.41
N LEU A 175 -16.04 4.12 15.67
CA LEU A 175 -15.82 3.10 14.66
C LEU A 175 -17.14 2.60 14.09
N PHE A 176 -17.23 2.57 12.76
CA PHE A 176 -18.40 2.08 12.02
C PHE A 176 -18.12 0.69 11.45
N ASN A 177 -19.01 -0.24 11.72
CA ASN A 177 -18.99 -1.59 11.18
C ASN A 177 -20.32 -1.93 10.51
N ARG A 178 -20.28 -2.26 9.20
CA ARG A 178 -21.47 -2.63 8.42
C ARG A 178 -22.16 -3.88 8.98
N GLY A 179 -21.37 -4.86 9.44
CA GLY A 179 -21.87 -6.12 9.97
C GLY A 179 -22.24 -6.06 11.44
N ASP A 180 -22.74 -7.18 11.97
CA ASP A 180 -23.07 -7.36 13.39
C ASP A 180 -21.85 -7.76 14.23
N ALA A 181 -20.94 -8.54 13.65
CA ALA A 181 -19.70 -8.97 14.29
C ALA A 181 -18.49 -8.22 13.71
N PHE A 182 -17.52 -7.92 14.57
CA PHE A 182 -16.21 -7.47 14.14
C PHE A 182 -15.41 -8.63 13.58
N ARG A 183 -14.49 -8.35 12.66
CA ARG A 183 -13.55 -9.33 12.07
C ARG A 183 -12.14 -9.20 12.63
N ALA A 184 -11.96 -8.32 13.60
CA ALA A 184 -10.70 -8.11 14.29
C ALA A 184 -10.50 -9.16 15.39
N ASP A 185 -9.25 -9.28 15.84
CA ASP A 185 -8.86 -10.09 16.99
C ASP A 185 -9.64 -9.67 18.26
N GLU A 186 -10.19 -10.64 18.97
CA GLU A 186 -11.10 -10.40 20.12
C GLU A 186 -10.42 -9.62 21.24
N ILE A 187 -9.15 -9.91 21.54
CA ILE A 187 -8.38 -9.21 22.58
C ILE A 187 -8.21 -7.74 22.23
N THR A 188 -7.91 -7.45 20.96
CA THR A 188 -7.78 -6.08 20.47
C THR A 188 -9.12 -5.35 20.53
N VAL A 189 -10.20 -6.01 20.12
CA VAL A 189 -11.56 -5.46 20.20
C VAL A 189 -11.94 -5.08 21.62
N GLU A 190 -11.78 -5.99 22.58
CA GLU A 190 -12.09 -5.74 23.99
C GLU A 190 -11.29 -4.58 24.55
N LYS A 191 -9.98 -4.56 24.32
CA LYS A 191 -9.08 -3.50 24.78
C LYS A 191 -9.46 -2.14 24.22
N VAL A 192 -9.74 -2.04 22.93
CA VAL A 192 -10.07 -0.76 22.28
C VAL A 192 -11.45 -0.28 22.72
N LEU A 193 -12.45 -1.16 22.78
CA LEU A 193 -13.81 -0.81 23.20
C LEU A 193 -13.90 -0.44 24.69
N SER A 194 -12.97 -0.88 25.54
CA SER A 194 -12.93 -0.48 26.96
C SER A 194 -12.48 0.98 27.17
N HIS A 195 -11.94 1.63 26.14
CA HIS A 195 -11.49 3.02 26.26
C HIS A 195 -12.68 3.98 26.37
N PRO A 196 -12.72 4.94 27.35
CA PRO A 196 -13.86 5.81 27.60
C PRO A 196 -14.25 6.71 26.43
N ASN A 197 -13.30 7.05 25.56
CA ASN A 197 -13.52 7.91 24.38
C ASN A 197 -13.80 7.10 23.11
N MET A 198 -13.96 5.78 23.22
CA MET A 198 -14.26 4.89 22.10
C MET A 198 -15.74 4.58 22.02
N LYS A 199 -16.29 4.66 20.81
CA LYS A 199 -17.65 4.19 20.50
C LYS A 199 -17.60 3.34 19.24
N ALA A 200 -18.39 2.27 19.20
CA ALA A 200 -18.57 1.47 18.00
C ALA A 200 -20.04 1.38 17.61
N ILE A 201 -20.32 1.60 16.33
CA ILE A 201 -21.65 1.51 15.71
C ILE A 201 -21.63 0.32 14.76
N LYS A 202 -22.46 -0.67 15.03
CA LYS A 202 -22.62 -1.90 14.24
C LYS A 202 -23.92 -1.85 13.45
N LYS A 203 -24.04 -2.69 12.41
CA LYS A 203 -25.24 -2.76 11.56
C LYS A 203 -25.65 -1.38 11.08
N CYS A 204 -24.74 -0.66 10.48
CA CYS A 204 -24.99 0.65 9.94
C CYS A 204 -24.65 0.71 8.45
N GLU A 205 -25.33 1.58 7.76
CA GLU A 205 -25.07 1.98 6.39
C GLU A 205 -24.61 3.43 6.37
N LEU A 206 -23.49 3.70 5.72
CA LEU A 206 -22.99 5.06 5.56
C LEU A 206 -23.72 5.72 4.38
N LEU A 207 -24.24 6.91 4.58
CA LEU A 207 -25.09 7.59 3.61
C LEU A 207 -24.37 8.72 2.88
N GLU A 208 -23.62 9.55 3.61
CA GLU A 208 -23.04 10.77 3.04
C GLU A 208 -21.92 11.31 3.96
N VAL A 209 -20.88 11.86 3.36
CA VAL A 209 -19.93 12.74 4.06
C VAL A 209 -20.23 14.18 3.69
N THR A 210 -20.35 15.05 4.69
CA THR A 210 -20.58 16.49 4.47
C THR A 210 -19.40 17.32 4.93
N GLY A 211 -19.24 18.49 4.31
CA GLY A 211 -18.18 19.44 4.67
C GLY A 211 -17.98 20.53 3.61
N ASN A 212 -17.36 21.65 4.02
CA ASN A 212 -16.94 22.72 3.12
C ASN A 212 -15.95 23.65 3.84
N PRO A 213 -14.66 23.73 3.46
CA PRO A 213 -13.95 22.85 2.50
C PRO A 213 -13.50 21.51 3.08
N PHE A 214 -13.59 21.32 4.41
CA PHE A 214 -13.15 20.09 5.11
C PHE A 214 -14.35 19.33 5.66
N VAL A 215 -14.17 18.03 5.92
CA VAL A 215 -15.16 17.18 6.58
C VAL A 215 -15.68 17.82 7.86
N ASN A 216 -17.00 17.85 8.04
CA ASN A 216 -17.66 18.32 9.26
C ASN A 216 -18.66 17.32 9.85
N ALA A 217 -19.16 16.36 9.07
CA ALA A 217 -20.02 15.31 9.58
C ALA A 217 -20.07 14.09 8.66
N LEU A 218 -20.47 12.95 9.25
CA LEU A 218 -20.80 11.70 8.59
C LEU A 218 -22.26 11.35 8.86
N ARG A 219 -23.07 11.17 7.82
CA ARG A 219 -24.44 10.66 7.93
C ARG A 219 -24.44 9.15 7.77
N TYR A 220 -25.21 8.48 8.61
CA TYR A 220 -25.39 7.04 8.57
C TYR A 220 -26.80 6.63 8.97
N LYS A 221 -27.20 5.43 8.59
CA LYS A 221 -28.45 4.78 8.97
C LYS A 221 -28.18 3.61 9.90
N ASP A 222 -28.85 3.57 11.03
CA ASP A 222 -28.90 2.37 11.87
C ASP A 222 -29.84 1.34 11.22
N LEU A 223 -29.31 0.19 10.84
CA LEU A 223 -30.09 -0.86 10.15
C LEU A 223 -30.99 -1.66 11.09
N LYS A 224 -30.92 -1.44 12.41
CA LYS A 224 -31.85 -2.06 13.37
C LYS A 224 -33.13 -1.23 13.54
N THR A 225 -32.97 0.10 13.64
CA THR A 225 -34.08 1.04 13.87
C THR A 225 -34.58 1.67 12.58
N ASN A 226 -33.80 1.62 11.49
CA ASN A 226 -33.99 2.36 10.24
C ASN A 226 -33.90 3.88 10.40
N GLU A 227 -33.41 4.37 11.52
CA GLU A 227 -33.22 5.81 11.76
C GLU A 227 -31.94 6.32 11.14
N GLU A 228 -31.99 7.54 10.60
CA GLU A 228 -30.82 8.25 10.09
C GLU A 228 -30.23 9.15 11.16
N HIS A 229 -28.92 9.17 11.25
CA HIS A 229 -28.15 9.94 12.22
C HIS A 229 -27.06 10.74 11.51
N THR A 230 -26.72 11.88 12.10
CA THR A 230 -25.59 12.70 11.71
C THR A 230 -24.58 12.73 12.84
N LEU A 231 -23.36 12.30 12.59
CA LEU A 231 -22.24 12.34 13.54
C LEU A 231 -21.31 13.50 13.15
N PRO A 232 -21.18 14.55 13.96
CA PRO A 232 -20.17 15.58 13.76
C PRO A 232 -18.77 14.99 13.95
N VAL A 233 -17.94 15.06 12.92
CA VAL A 233 -16.54 14.62 12.92
C VAL A 233 -15.73 15.47 11.96
N THR A 234 -14.45 15.66 12.25
CA THR A 234 -13.55 16.43 11.40
C THR A 234 -12.60 15.53 10.61
N GLY A 235 -12.49 14.25 10.98
CA GLY A 235 -11.66 13.26 10.32
C GLY A 235 -12.39 11.93 10.15
N ILE A 236 -12.20 11.31 8.98
CA ILE A 236 -12.72 9.98 8.65
C ILE A 236 -11.58 9.13 8.17
N PHE A 237 -11.24 8.08 8.92
CA PHE A 237 -10.19 7.11 8.61
C PHE A 237 -10.82 5.88 7.96
N VAL A 238 -10.50 5.61 6.71
CA VAL A 238 -11.16 4.57 5.91
C VAL A 238 -10.29 3.31 5.89
N GLU A 239 -10.75 2.27 6.60
CA GLU A 239 -10.06 0.98 6.76
C GLU A 239 -10.93 -0.17 6.21
N VAL A 240 -11.42 0.01 4.97
CA VAL A 240 -12.29 -0.99 4.28
C VAL A 240 -11.51 -1.95 3.39
N GLY A 241 -10.20 -2.00 3.58
CA GLY A 241 -9.28 -2.93 2.93
C GLY A 241 -8.53 -2.33 1.74
N GLN A 242 -7.62 -3.15 1.24
CA GLN A 242 -6.76 -2.85 0.10
C GLN A 242 -7.02 -3.86 -1.02
N ILE A 243 -6.72 -3.49 -2.24
CA ILE A 243 -6.75 -4.36 -3.41
C ILE A 243 -5.30 -4.47 -3.89
N PRO A 244 -4.60 -5.59 -3.61
CA PRO A 244 -3.25 -5.80 -4.11
C PRO A 244 -3.22 -5.83 -5.64
N ASN A 245 -2.19 -5.22 -6.24
CA ASN A 245 -2.01 -5.20 -7.69
C ASN A 245 -1.28 -6.47 -8.15
N THR A 246 -1.92 -7.63 -8.01
CA THR A 246 -1.32 -8.96 -8.22
C THR A 246 -1.87 -9.71 -9.43
N ASP A 247 -2.87 -9.16 -10.11
CA ASP A 247 -3.47 -9.79 -11.30
C ASP A 247 -2.43 -10.09 -12.38
N ILE A 248 -1.37 -9.29 -12.46
CA ILE A 248 -0.26 -9.43 -13.41
C ILE A 248 0.53 -10.74 -13.28
N VAL A 249 0.44 -11.42 -12.13
CA VAL A 249 1.10 -12.71 -11.84
C VAL A 249 0.10 -13.81 -11.46
N LYS A 250 -1.19 -13.60 -11.71
CA LYS A 250 -2.24 -14.56 -11.40
C LYS A 250 -2.03 -15.88 -12.16
N GLY A 251 -2.07 -16.97 -11.42
CA GLY A 251 -1.80 -18.31 -11.97
C GLY A 251 -0.31 -18.62 -12.20
N LEU A 252 0.59 -17.67 -11.92
CA LEU A 252 2.03 -17.85 -12.05
C LEU A 252 2.70 -18.11 -10.70
N VAL A 253 2.22 -17.47 -9.63
CA VAL A 253 2.70 -17.62 -8.25
C VAL A 253 1.52 -17.86 -7.30
N ASP A 254 1.80 -18.34 -6.10
CA ASP A 254 0.78 -18.54 -5.07
C ASP A 254 0.26 -17.20 -4.57
N ILE A 255 -1.07 -17.08 -4.54
CA ILE A 255 -1.82 -15.90 -4.08
C ILE A 255 -2.72 -16.35 -2.93
N ASP A 256 -2.72 -15.62 -1.82
CA ASP A 256 -3.57 -15.90 -0.66
C ASP A 256 -5.04 -15.47 -0.87
N ALA A 257 -5.90 -15.76 0.11
CA ALA A 257 -7.31 -15.37 0.07
C ALA A 257 -7.52 -13.84 0.06
N GLY A 258 -6.52 -13.04 0.46
CA GLY A 258 -6.50 -11.58 0.39
C GLY A 258 -5.99 -11.03 -0.95
N SER A 259 -5.77 -11.90 -1.94
CA SER A 259 -5.18 -11.58 -3.23
C SER A 259 -3.73 -11.08 -3.15
N LYS A 260 -2.98 -11.46 -2.11
CA LYS A 260 -1.59 -11.09 -1.88
C LYS A 260 -0.64 -12.21 -2.32
N ILE A 261 0.50 -11.83 -2.88
CA ILE A 261 1.55 -12.80 -3.25
C ILE A 261 2.13 -13.42 -1.98
N VAL A 262 2.09 -14.74 -1.89
CA VAL A 262 2.70 -15.48 -0.78
C VAL A 262 4.22 -15.50 -0.94
N VAL A 263 4.93 -14.98 0.06
CA VAL A 263 6.39 -14.91 0.05
C VAL A 263 7.03 -15.54 1.30
N VAL A 264 8.25 -16.01 1.14
CA VAL A 264 9.11 -16.36 2.26
C VAL A 264 9.73 -15.09 2.83
N HIS A 265 9.23 -14.58 3.95
CA HIS A 265 9.59 -13.26 4.50
C HIS A 265 11.09 -13.03 4.78
N MET A 266 11.88 -14.10 4.94
CA MET A 266 13.32 -13.96 5.10
C MET A 266 14.04 -13.60 3.80
N THR A 267 13.50 -14.01 2.66
CA THR A 267 14.14 -13.90 1.33
C THR A 267 13.29 -13.17 0.32
N MET A 268 12.01 -12.94 0.63
CA MET A 268 10.99 -12.38 -0.25
C MET A 268 10.74 -13.18 -1.54
N ARG A 269 11.15 -14.47 -1.57
CA ARG A 269 10.85 -15.39 -2.69
C ARG A 269 9.37 -15.71 -2.74
N SER A 270 8.82 -15.75 -3.95
CA SER A 270 7.51 -16.34 -4.21
C SER A 270 7.62 -17.87 -4.32
N SER A 271 6.49 -18.53 -4.60
CA SER A 271 6.44 -19.98 -4.87
C SER A 271 7.15 -20.39 -6.17
N LEU A 272 7.33 -19.46 -7.12
CA LEU A 272 8.02 -19.73 -8.38
C LEU A 272 9.47 -19.23 -8.33
N PRO A 273 10.48 -20.11 -8.49
CA PRO A 273 11.89 -19.69 -8.60
C PRO A 273 12.10 -18.70 -9.74
N GLY A 274 12.79 -17.59 -9.43
CA GLY A 274 13.03 -16.48 -10.35
C GLY A 274 12.07 -15.31 -10.16
N ILE A 275 11.03 -15.44 -9.31
CA ILE A 275 10.14 -14.34 -8.93
C ILE A 275 10.25 -14.06 -7.43
N TRP A 276 10.38 -12.78 -7.11
CA TRP A 276 10.30 -12.20 -5.77
C TRP A 276 9.18 -11.18 -5.72
N ALA A 277 8.69 -10.86 -4.53
CA ALA A 277 7.76 -9.76 -4.35
C ALA A 277 8.10 -8.98 -3.08
N ALA A 278 7.80 -7.66 -3.06
CA ALA A 278 8.09 -6.78 -1.95
C ALA A 278 7.02 -5.70 -1.77
N GLY A 279 6.78 -5.30 -0.50
CA GLY A 279 5.81 -4.28 -0.13
C GLY A 279 4.36 -4.78 -0.15
N ASP A 280 3.42 -3.87 -0.38
CA ASP A 280 1.99 -4.06 -0.13
C ASP A 280 1.29 -5.12 -1.00
N CYS A 281 1.93 -5.58 -2.07
CA CYS A 281 1.42 -6.70 -2.88
C CYS A 281 1.68 -8.07 -2.23
N THR A 282 2.45 -8.13 -1.13
CA THR A 282 2.80 -9.38 -0.44
C THR A 282 1.89 -9.68 0.74
N ASN A 283 1.92 -10.93 1.22
CA ASN A 283 1.21 -11.39 2.41
C ASN A 283 1.83 -10.92 3.74
N GLY A 284 2.68 -9.87 3.71
CA GLY A 284 3.19 -9.22 4.90
C GLY A 284 2.07 -8.69 5.79
N LEU A 285 2.29 -8.76 7.12
CA LEU A 285 1.29 -8.31 8.09
C LEU A 285 1.18 -6.78 8.13
N TYR A 286 2.32 -6.08 8.05
CA TYR A 286 2.39 -4.62 8.15
C TYR A 286 2.80 -3.98 6.84
N HIS A 287 2.23 -2.81 6.56
CA HIS A 287 2.42 -2.06 5.31
C HIS A 287 2.89 -0.63 5.63
N GLN A 288 4.15 -0.34 5.35
CA GLN A 288 4.79 0.96 5.55
C GLN A 288 5.87 1.17 4.50
N ASN A 289 6.17 2.43 4.16
CA ASN A 289 7.21 2.76 3.18
C ASN A 289 8.58 2.14 3.52
N ASN A 290 8.97 2.21 4.81
CA ASN A 290 10.25 1.63 5.26
C ASN A 290 10.26 0.10 5.20
N ILE A 291 9.11 -0.56 5.48
CA ILE A 291 8.97 -2.01 5.37
C ILE A 291 9.09 -2.41 3.89
N ALA A 292 8.35 -1.74 3.01
CA ALA A 292 8.38 -1.99 1.57
C ALA A 292 9.79 -1.84 0.99
N ALA A 293 10.52 -0.79 1.37
CA ALA A 293 11.91 -0.59 0.98
C ALA A 293 12.82 -1.69 1.54
N GLY A 294 12.68 -2.05 2.83
CA GLY A 294 13.45 -3.11 3.47
C GLY A 294 13.19 -4.50 2.88
N ASP A 295 11.96 -4.81 2.51
CA ASP A 295 11.60 -6.04 1.83
C ASP A 295 12.25 -6.15 0.46
N ALA A 296 12.25 -5.05 -0.32
CA ALA A 296 12.94 -5.02 -1.60
C ALA A 296 14.46 -5.21 -1.45
N VAL A 297 15.08 -4.66 -0.41
CA VAL A 297 16.51 -4.90 -0.12
C VAL A 297 16.76 -6.37 0.20
N LYS A 298 15.94 -7.02 1.03
CA LYS A 298 16.04 -8.47 1.27
C LYS A 298 15.90 -9.28 -0.03
N ALA A 299 14.92 -8.92 -0.86
CA ALA A 299 14.72 -9.55 -2.16
C ALA A 299 15.97 -9.42 -3.03
N LEU A 300 16.55 -8.23 -3.13
CA LEU A 300 17.73 -7.94 -3.96
C LEU A 300 18.97 -8.71 -3.51
N GLU A 301 19.21 -8.81 -2.20
CA GLU A 301 20.31 -9.63 -1.70
C GLU A 301 20.13 -11.09 -2.14
N ASN A 302 18.90 -11.61 -2.03
CA ASN A 302 18.62 -13.00 -2.42
C ASN A 302 18.64 -13.21 -3.94
N ILE A 303 18.14 -12.25 -4.75
CA ILE A 303 18.23 -12.27 -6.22
C ILE A 303 19.69 -12.31 -6.66
N TYR A 304 20.54 -11.47 -6.06
CA TYR A 304 21.95 -11.44 -6.37
C TYR A 304 22.63 -12.81 -6.16
N PHE A 305 22.38 -13.45 -5.02
CA PHE A 305 22.87 -14.80 -4.76
C PHE A 305 22.31 -15.83 -5.75
N TYR A 306 21.02 -15.76 -6.06
CA TYR A 306 20.36 -16.66 -7.01
C TYR A 306 21.01 -16.60 -8.40
N LEU A 307 21.31 -15.40 -8.88
CA LEU A 307 21.93 -15.18 -10.20
C LEU A 307 23.39 -15.63 -10.27
N HIS A 308 24.09 -15.73 -9.13
CA HIS A 308 25.53 -16.04 -9.05
C HIS A 308 25.82 -17.39 -8.41
N ALA A 309 24.84 -18.10 -7.82
CA ALA A 309 25.03 -19.38 -7.12
C ALA A 309 25.40 -20.56 -8.03
N GLY A 310 25.58 -20.35 -9.31
CA GLY A 310 26.02 -21.38 -10.27
C GLY A 310 27.31 -21.02 -11.02
N LYS A 311 28.03 -19.99 -10.57
CA LYS A 311 29.30 -19.57 -11.18
C LYS A 311 30.49 -20.01 -10.37
#